data_0e703701c8678b7e168f648781b87068
#
_entry.id   0e703701c8678b7e168f648781b87068
#
_cell.length_a   1.000
_cell.length_b   1.000
_cell.length_c   1.000
_cell.angle_alpha   90.00
_cell.angle_beta   90.00
_cell.angle_gamma   90.00
#
_symmetry.space_group_name_H-M   'P 1'
#
loop_
_entity.id
_entity.type
_entity.pdbx_description
1 polymer ?
#
loop_
_entity_poly.entity_id
_entity_poly.type
_entity_poly.pdbx_seq_one_letter_code
_entity_poly.pdbx_strand_id
1 'polypeptide(L)'
;REVTIYEPRIILEYLDERFPHPPLLPIYPNEKAECKLLIQRIENDWLPIIDKMMAPNVSQKEFDANKKQLAALLSGIVLILKEKPYFMSDEFTLVDCYMSAILYRLPYLGVTVPKSKNFESIKKYQDKLFSRPSFDLSLTDTERDLKYSFS
;
A
#
# COMPACT_ATOMS: atom_id res chain seq x y z
N ARG A 1 2.40 17.48 27.93
CA ARG A 1 2.33 18.48 26.85
C ARG A 1 1.58 17.86 25.69
N GLU A 2 0.46 18.43 25.30
CA GLU A 2 -0.28 17.98 24.10
C GLU A 2 0.52 18.41 22.87
N VAL A 3 0.74 17.46 21.94
CA VAL A 3 1.40 17.71 20.65
C VAL A 3 0.45 17.29 19.56
N THR A 4 0.16 18.19 18.63
CA THR A 4 -0.58 17.85 17.42
C THR A 4 0.39 17.26 16.40
N ILE A 5 0.13 16.04 15.94
CA ILE A 5 0.94 15.35 14.94
C ILE A 5 0.15 15.31 13.64
N TYR A 6 0.78 15.67 12.54
CA TYR A 6 0.25 15.62 11.18
C TYR A 6 1.30 14.97 10.26
N GLU A 7 1.00 14.75 8.99
CA GLU A 7 1.72 13.94 8.03
C GLU A 7 1.60 12.42 8.32
N PRO A 8 1.03 11.65 7.38
CA PRO A 8 0.74 10.22 7.58
C PRO A 8 1.96 9.42 8.03
N ARG A 9 3.12 9.68 7.45
CA ARG A 9 4.36 8.99 7.79
C ARG A 9 4.77 9.25 9.24
N ILE A 10 4.72 10.51 9.69
CA ILE A 10 5.09 10.87 11.06
C ILE A 10 4.11 10.26 12.06
N ILE A 11 2.80 10.25 11.71
CA ILE A 11 1.78 9.62 12.56
C ILE A 11 2.05 8.13 12.69
N LEU A 12 2.36 7.42 11.60
CA LEU A 12 2.63 5.99 11.62
C LEU A 12 3.90 5.64 12.40
N GLU A 13 4.98 6.39 12.22
CA GLU A 13 6.22 6.21 12.97
C GLU A 13 5.99 6.48 14.48
N TYR A 14 5.26 7.55 14.82
CA TYR A 14 4.89 7.83 16.21
C TYR A 14 4.07 6.71 16.85
N LEU A 15 3.09 6.16 16.12
CA LEU A 15 2.27 5.06 16.63
C LEU A 15 3.10 3.78 16.85
N ASP A 16 4.04 3.48 15.95
CA ASP A 16 4.94 2.33 16.10
C ASP A 16 5.86 2.49 17.33
N GLU A 17 6.41 3.68 17.54
CA GLU A 17 7.21 3.99 18.72
C GLU A 17 6.39 4.01 20.01
N ARG A 18 5.14 4.46 19.94
CA ARG A 18 4.25 4.53 21.11
C ARG A 18 3.70 3.17 21.54
N PHE A 19 3.49 2.26 20.55
CA PHE A 19 2.92 0.93 20.74
C PHE A 19 3.81 -0.15 20.10
N PRO A 20 5.04 -0.37 20.61
CA PRO A 20 6.08 -1.15 19.91
C PRO A 20 5.92 -2.67 20.01
N HIS A 21 4.72 -3.19 20.30
CA HIS A 21 4.53 -4.63 20.46
C HIS A 21 3.30 -5.15 19.72
N PRO A 22 3.49 -5.84 18.59
CA PRO A 22 4.76 -6.03 17.86
C PRO A 22 5.19 -4.76 17.11
N PRO A 23 6.49 -4.48 16.97
CA PRO A 23 6.97 -3.36 16.17
C PRO A 23 6.69 -3.60 14.70
N LEU A 24 6.32 -2.53 13.97
CA LEU A 24 6.11 -2.57 12.53
C LEU A 24 7.32 -2.04 11.75
N LEU A 25 8.22 -1.33 12.43
CA LEU A 25 9.55 -1.02 11.91
C LEU A 25 10.56 -2.01 12.48
N PRO A 26 11.49 -2.53 11.66
CA PRO A 26 12.56 -3.39 12.15
C PRO A 26 13.35 -2.78 13.31
N ILE A 27 13.82 -3.63 14.21
CA ILE A 27 14.58 -3.19 15.39
C ILE A 27 16.00 -2.78 14.99
N TYR A 28 16.61 -3.53 14.07
CA TYR A 28 17.98 -3.26 13.63
C TYR A 28 18.06 -2.00 12.75
N PRO A 29 19.02 -1.09 13.02
CA PRO A 29 19.07 0.21 12.34
C PRO A 29 19.18 0.16 10.82
N ASN A 30 19.94 -0.80 10.25
CA ASN A 30 20.08 -0.99 8.81
C ASN A 30 18.75 -1.43 8.17
N GLU A 31 18.07 -2.44 8.73
CA GLU A 31 16.77 -2.92 8.24
C GLU A 31 15.68 -1.83 8.40
N LYS A 32 15.72 -1.08 9.50
CA LYS A 32 14.84 0.07 9.71
C LYS A 32 15.06 1.14 8.64
N ALA A 33 16.32 1.43 8.30
CA ALA A 33 16.63 2.39 7.25
C ALA A 33 16.14 1.91 5.87
N GLU A 34 16.33 0.63 5.54
CA GLU A 34 15.81 0.02 4.31
C GLU A 34 14.28 0.11 4.23
N CYS A 35 13.59 -0.21 5.33
CA CYS A 35 12.14 -0.08 5.42
C CYS A 35 11.69 1.38 5.15
N LYS A 36 12.35 2.36 5.75
CA LYS A 36 12.07 3.79 5.53
C LYS A 36 12.35 4.24 4.09
N LEU A 37 13.39 3.70 3.46
CA LEU A 37 13.69 3.96 2.04
C LEU A 37 12.60 3.38 1.12
N LEU A 38 12.08 2.21 1.42
CA LEU A 38 10.97 1.61 0.68
C LEU A 38 9.69 2.46 0.80
N ILE A 39 9.37 2.92 2.01
CA ILE A 39 8.24 3.83 2.24
C ILE A 39 8.43 5.11 1.41
N GLN A 40 9.62 5.73 1.45
CA GLN A 40 9.93 6.92 0.67
C GLN A 40 9.75 6.69 -0.84
N ARG A 41 10.15 5.52 -1.35
CA ARG A 41 9.94 5.15 -2.76
C ARG A 41 8.46 5.00 -3.08
N ILE A 42 7.67 4.38 -2.21
CA ILE A 42 6.23 4.26 -2.40
C ILE A 42 5.57 5.65 -2.44
N GLU A 43 5.94 6.53 -1.52
CA GLU A 43 5.45 7.92 -1.46
C GLU A 43 5.80 8.71 -2.73
N ASN A 44 6.97 8.48 -3.30
CA ASN A 44 7.42 9.19 -4.50
C ASN A 44 6.88 8.61 -5.81
N ASP A 45 6.72 7.29 -5.88
CA ASP A 45 6.40 6.61 -7.14
C ASP A 45 4.90 6.31 -7.29
N TRP A 46 4.19 5.96 -6.20
CA TRP A 46 2.79 5.54 -6.27
C TRP A 46 1.81 6.66 -5.93
N LEU A 47 2.03 7.36 -4.82
CA LEU A 47 1.05 8.33 -4.33
C LEU A 47 0.81 9.49 -5.29
N PRO A 48 1.84 10.09 -5.95
CA PRO A 48 1.60 11.19 -6.87
C PRO A 48 0.78 10.79 -8.11
N ILE A 49 0.87 9.53 -8.53
CA ILE A 49 0.08 9.03 -9.66
C ILE A 49 -1.38 8.86 -9.21
N ILE A 50 -1.60 8.31 -8.03
CA ILE A 50 -2.93 8.13 -7.44
C ILE A 50 -3.60 9.49 -7.24
N ASP A 51 -2.89 10.46 -6.68
CA ASP A 51 -3.40 11.82 -6.44
C ASP A 51 -3.83 12.51 -7.74
N LYS A 52 -3.02 12.36 -8.82
CA LYS A 52 -3.38 12.87 -10.14
C LYS A 52 -4.64 12.23 -10.71
N MET A 53 -4.80 10.90 -10.50
CA MET A 53 -6.00 10.19 -10.98
C MET A 53 -7.26 10.57 -10.19
N MET A 54 -7.11 10.95 -8.94
CA MET A 54 -8.21 11.38 -8.06
C MET A 54 -8.54 12.87 -8.17
N ALA A 55 -7.75 13.64 -8.93
CA ALA A 55 -7.98 15.07 -9.10
C ALA A 55 -9.33 15.34 -9.80
N PRO A 56 -10.11 16.35 -9.35
CA PRO A 56 -11.45 16.61 -9.86
C PRO A 56 -11.54 16.91 -11.36
N ASN A 57 -10.45 17.43 -11.94
CA ASN A 57 -10.40 17.89 -13.33
C ASN A 57 -9.41 17.07 -14.19
N VAL A 58 -9.13 15.83 -13.82
CA VAL A 58 -8.25 14.97 -14.61
C VAL A 58 -8.89 14.68 -15.96
N SER A 59 -8.15 14.90 -17.06
CA SER A 59 -8.60 14.53 -18.38
C SER A 59 -8.56 13.01 -18.58
N GLN A 60 -9.43 12.47 -19.46
CA GLN A 60 -9.42 11.03 -19.77
C GLN A 60 -8.06 10.54 -20.23
N LYS A 61 -7.36 11.34 -21.04
CA LYS A 61 -6.02 11.02 -21.55
C LYS A 61 -4.99 10.90 -20.43
N GLU A 62 -5.02 11.82 -19.47
CA GLU A 62 -4.12 11.79 -18.30
C GLU A 62 -4.47 10.63 -17.37
N PHE A 63 -5.77 10.39 -17.15
CA PHE A 63 -6.23 9.25 -16.37
C PHE A 63 -5.72 7.94 -16.94
N ASP A 64 -5.88 7.72 -18.25
CA ASP A 64 -5.43 6.50 -18.92
C ASP A 64 -3.89 6.35 -18.90
N ALA A 65 -3.15 7.45 -19.02
CA ALA A 65 -1.70 7.44 -18.91
C ALA A 65 -1.24 7.04 -17.49
N ASN A 66 -1.84 7.63 -16.45
CA ASN A 66 -1.55 7.31 -15.06
C ASN A 66 -1.96 5.86 -14.71
N LYS A 67 -3.08 5.39 -15.22
CA LYS A 67 -3.51 3.99 -15.09
C LYS A 67 -2.47 3.01 -15.62
N LYS A 68 -1.88 3.29 -16.78
CA LYS A 68 -0.78 2.48 -17.36
C LYS A 68 0.46 2.49 -16.47
N GLN A 69 0.80 3.64 -15.88
CA GLN A 69 1.93 3.76 -14.96
C GLN A 69 1.70 2.93 -13.69
N LEU A 70 0.51 2.99 -13.09
CA LEU A 70 0.17 2.14 -11.93
C LEU A 70 0.22 0.65 -12.27
N ALA A 71 -0.26 0.25 -13.44
CA ALA A 71 -0.18 -1.13 -13.89
C ALA A 71 1.28 -1.59 -14.08
N ALA A 72 2.16 -0.71 -14.55
CA ALA A 72 3.59 -0.99 -14.68
C ALA A 72 4.25 -1.15 -13.29
N LEU A 73 3.95 -0.26 -12.33
CA LEU A 73 4.42 -0.38 -10.96
C LEU A 73 3.95 -1.68 -10.31
N LEU A 74 2.68 -2.04 -10.50
CA LEU A 74 2.11 -3.29 -10.02
C LEU A 74 2.86 -4.51 -10.60
N SER A 75 3.19 -4.47 -11.88
CA SER A 75 3.98 -5.52 -12.52
C SER A 75 5.40 -5.60 -11.95
N GLY A 76 5.99 -4.46 -11.58
CA GLY A 76 7.33 -4.37 -11.00
C GLY A 76 7.47 -5.07 -9.64
N ILE A 77 6.41 -5.12 -8.84
CA ILE A 77 6.46 -5.75 -7.52
C ILE A 77 6.27 -7.28 -7.55
N VAL A 78 5.92 -7.86 -8.70
CA VAL A 78 5.73 -9.31 -8.84
C VAL A 78 6.95 -10.11 -8.37
N LEU A 79 8.13 -9.68 -8.79
CA LEU A 79 9.39 -10.39 -8.45
C LEU A 79 9.69 -10.28 -6.96
N ILE A 80 9.48 -9.11 -6.37
CA ILE A 80 9.68 -8.87 -4.94
C ILE A 80 8.83 -9.84 -4.11
N LEU A 81 7.55 -9.98 -4.48
CA LEU A 81 6.58 -10.80 -3.75
C LEU A 81 6.70 -12.31 -4.04
N LYS A 82 7.58 -12.74 -4.94
CA LYS A 82 7.92 -14.16 -5.14
C LYS A 82 8.93 -14.65 -4.12
N GLU A 83 9.79 -13.79 -3.64
CA GLU A 83 10.90 -14.16 -2.76
C GLU A 83 10.52 -14.10 -1.28
N LYS A 84 9.63 -13.17 -0.91
CA LYS A 84 9.26 -12.90 0.47
C LYS A 84 7.74 -12.90 0.67
N PRO A 85 7.27 -13.33 1.86
CA PRO A 85 5.83 -13.36 2.18
C PRO A 85 5.19 -11.98 2.35
N TYR A 86 6.00 -10.96 2.65
CA TYR A 86 5.64 -9.56 2.74
C TYR A 86 6.55 -8.70 1.85
N PHE A 87 6.34 -7.41 1.82
CA PHE A 87 7.09 -6.53 0.92
C PHE A 87 8.56 -6.44 1.34
N MET A 88 9.43 -7.20 0.67
CA MET A 88 10.86 -7.36 0.95
C MET A 88 11.19 -7.84 2.37
N SER A 89 10.23 -8.47 3.08
CA SER A 89 10.38 -8.90 4.46
C SER A 89 9.74 -10.27 4.71
N ASP A 90 10.23 -10.97 5.72
CA ASP A 90 9.60 -12.19 6.23
C ASP A 90 8.46 -11.87 7.23
N GLU A 91 8.43 -10.64 7.74
CA GLU A 91 7.44 -10.15 8.68
C GLU A 91 6.65 -8.96 8.12
N PHE A 92 5.44 -8.77 8.65
CA PHE A 92 4.60 -7.62 8.33
C PHE A 92 5.22 -6.33 8.89
N THR A 93 5.38 -5.31 8.04
CA THR A 93 6.00 -4.02 8.39
C THR A 93 5.12 -2.83 8.04
N LEU A 94 5.57 -1.61 8.36
CA LEU A 94 4.92 -0.38 7.92
C LEU A 94 4.82 -0.26 6.40
N VAL A 95 5.75 -0.87 5.63
CA VAL A 95 5.64 -0.92 4.15
C VAL A 95 4.36 -1.61 3.73
N ASP A 96 3.99 -2.70 4.41
CA ASP A 96 2.77 -3.45 4.11
C ASP A 96 1.50 -2.66 4.49
N CYS A 97 1.57 -1.79 5.49
CA CYS A 97 0.48 -0.86 5.80
C CYS A 97 0.23 0.10 4.63
N TYR A 98 1.27 0.70 4.05
CA TYR A 98 1.16 1.53 2.85
C TYR A 98 0.61 0.75 1.67
N MET A 99 1.19 -0.41 1.40
CA MET A 99 0.79 -1.25 0.28
C MET A 99 -0.65 -1.76 0.40
N SER A 100 -1.11 -2.08 1.62
CA SER A 100 -2.50 -2.50 1.83
C SER A 100 -3.49 -1.41 1.44
N ALA A 101 -3.23 -0.17 1.86
CA ALA A 101 -4.06 0.98 1.52
C ALA A 101 -4.09 1.25 0.01
N ILE A 102 -2.94 1.16 -0.67
CA ILE A 102 -2.81 1.35 -2.11
C ILE A 102 -3.53 0.22 -2.86
N LEU A 103 -3.18 -1.03 -2.59
CA LEU A 103 -3.71 -2.19 -3.31
C LEU A 103 -5.23 -2.34 -3.16
N TYR A 104 -5.78 -1.93 -2.01
CA TYR A 104 -7.22 -1.94 -1.78
C TYR A 104 -7.97 -0.94 -2.68
N ARG A 105 -7.33 0.19 -3.01
CA ARG A 105 -7.92 1.27 -3.81
C ARG A 105 -7.68 1.13 -5.31
N LEU A 106 -6.75 0.30 -5.75
CA LEU A 106 -6.44 0.13 -7.18
C LEU A 106 -7.66 -0.24 -8.04
N PRO A 107 -8.57 -1.15 -7.64
CA PRO A 107 -9.76 -1.46 -8.42
C PRO A 107 -10.67 -0.25 -8.65
N TYR A 108 -10.78 0.64 -7.65
CA TYR A 108 -11.53 1.89 -7.78
C TYR A 108 -10.95 2.82 -8.87
N LEU A 109 -9.64 2.79 -9.06
CA LEU A 109 -8.94 3.52 -10.13
C LEU A 109 -8.93 2.73 -11.46
N GLY A 110 -9.68 1.63 -11.55
CA GLY A 110 -9.74 0.80 -12.74
C GLY A 110 -8.46 -0.01 -13.00
N VAL A 111 -7.60 -0.15 -11.99
CA VAL A 111 -6.39 -0.99 -12.05
C VAL A 111 -6.66 -2.27 -11.29
N THR A 112 -6.69 -3.40 -11.98
CA THR A 112 -6.89 -4.72 -11.38
C THR A 112 -5.67 -5.59 -11.58
N VAL A 113 -5.42 -6.48 -10.62
CA VAL A 113 -4.37 -7.50 -10.76
C VAL A 113 -4.81 -8.50 -11.85
N PRO A 114 -4.01 -8.69 -12.91
CA PRO A 114 -4.35 -9.62 -13.97
C PRO A 114 -4.52 -11.06 -13.45
N LYS A 115 -5.56 -11.75 -13.96
CA LYS A 115 -5.82 -13.16 -13.64
C LYS A 115 -4.87 -14.07 -14.42
N SER A 116 -3.59 -13.97 -14.18
CA SER A 116 -2.58 -14.82 -14.81
C SER A 116 -1.61 -15.37 -13.77
N LYS A 117 -0.97 -16.51 -14.10
CA LYS A 117 -0.01 -17.17 -13.22
C LYS A 117 1.15 -16.24 -12.79
N ASN A 118 1.52 -15.29 -13.63
CA ASN A 118 2.59 -14.35 -13.34
C ASN A 118 2.25 -13.41 -12.18
N PHE A 119 0.97 -13.11 -11.94
CA PHE A 119 0.50 -12.20 -10.89
C PHE A 119 -0.02 -12.92 -9.64
N GLU A 120 0.13 -14.24 -9.55
CA GLU A 120 -0.33 -15.03 -8.41
C GLU A 120 0.31 -14.59 -7.09
N SER A 121 1.58 -14.14 -7.11
CA SER A 121 2.28 -13.64 -5.92
C SER A 121 1.61 -12.37 -5.36
N ILE A 122 1.18 -11.46 -6.24
CA ILE A 122 0.46 -10.24 -5.81
C ILE A 122 -0.89 -10.62 -5.21
N LYS A 123 -1.62 -11.55 -5.83
CA LYS A 123 -2.91 -11.98 -5.31
C LYS A 123 -2.77 -12.62 -3.92
N LYS A 124 -1.81 -13.52 -3.75
CA LYS A 124 -1.51 -14.13 -2.44
C LYS A 124 -1.14 -13.07 -1.39
N TYR A 125 -0.38 -12.07 -1.79
CA TYR A 125 -0.03 -10.96 -0.93
C TYR A 125 -1.26 -10.13 -0.54
N GLN A 126 -2.13 -9.75 -1.50
CA GLN A 126 -3.39 -9.06 -1.22
C GLN A 126 -4.27 -9.86 -0.25
N ASP A 127 -4.45 -11.16 -0.52
CA ASP A 127 -5.26 -12.03 0.35
C ASP A 127 -4.70 -12.06 1.78
N LYS A 128 -3.37 -12.11 1.92
CA LYS A 128 -2.69 -12.07 3.22
C LYS A 128 -2.89 -10.72 3.94
N LEU A 129 -2.80 -9.60 3.23
CA LEU A 129 -3.00 -8.27 3.82
C LEU A 129 -4.46 -8.07 4.24
N PHE A 130 -5.39 -8.38 3.35
CA PHE A 130 -6.81 -8.09 3.54
C PHE A 130 -7.52 -9.06 4.49
N SER A 131 -6.95 -10.24 4.74
CA SER A 131 -7.45 -11.20 5.74
C SER A 131 -7.08 -10.83 7.18
N ARG A 132 -6.24 -9.82 7.38
CA ARG A 132 -5.88 -9.37 8.74
C ARG A 132 -7.08 -8.72 9.42
N PRO A 133 -7.44 -9.14 10.67
CA PRO A 133 -8.54 -8.52 11.40
C PRO A 133 -8.37 -7.01 11.59
N SER A 134 -7.12 -6.56 11.81
CA SER A 134 -6.78 -5.14 11.93
C SER A 134 -7.06 -4.35 10.64
N PHE A 135 -6.86 -4.96 9.47
CA PHE A 135 -7.18 -4.32 8.21
C PHE A 135 -8.70 -4.15 8.06
N ASP A 136 -9.47 -5.19 8.32
CA ASP A 136 -10.94 -5.11 8.25
C ASP A 136 -11.50 -4.06 9.21
N LEU A 137 -11.01 -3.99 10.43
CA LEU A 137 -11.39 -2.99 11.42
C LEU A 137 -11.01 -1.56 11.05
N SER A 138 -9.99 -1.37 10.22
CA SER A 138 -9.53 -0.05 9.78
C SER A 138 -10.39 0.56 8.68
N LEU A 139 -11.19 -0.25 7.98
CA LEU A 139 -12.02 0.22 6.87
C LEU A 139 -13.21 1.05 7.37
N THR A 140 -13.41 2.21 6.76
CA THR A 140 -14.63 3.01 6.92
C THR A 140 -15.81 2.37 6.18
N ASP A 141 -17.03 2.76 6.51
CA ASP A 141 -18.23 2.28 5.82
C ASP A 141 -18.17 2.58 4.32
N THR A 142 -17.72 3.77 3.95
CA THR A 142 -17.53 4.17 2.55
C THR A 142 -16.54 3.25 1.82
N GLU A 143 -15.43 2.87 2.45
CA GLU A 143 -14.46 1.95 1.86
C GLU A 143 -14.99 0.53 1.73
N ARG A 144 -15.84 0.09 2.66
CA ARG A 144 -16.54 -1.21 2.56
C ARG A 144 -17.52 -1.22 1.38
N ASP A 145 -18.28 -0.15 1.20
CA ASP A 145 -19.25 -0.01 0.10
C ASP A 145 -18.55 0.00 -1.27
N LEU A 146 -17.35 0.60 -1.38
CA LEU A 146 -16.54 0.57 -2.59
C LEU A 146 -16.21 -0.86 -3.05
N LYS A 147 -15.98 -1.79 -2.12
CA LYS A 147 -15.70 -3.20 -2.44
C LYS A 147 -16.86 -3.87 -3.19
N TYR A 148 -18.10 -3.54 -2.84
CA TYR A 148 -19.30 -4.11 -3.46
C TYR A 148 -19.61 -3.51 -4.84
N SER A 149 -19.08 -2.34 -5.16
CA SER A 149 -19.29 -1.69 -6.44
C SER A 149 -18.45 -2.28 -7.59
N PHE A 150 -17.48 -3.17 -7.29
CA PHE A 150 -16.54 -3.77 -8.23
C PHE A 150 -16.54 -5.32 -8.21
N SER A 151 -17.51 -5.94 -7.55
CA SER A 151 -17.67 -7.41 -7.45
C SER A 151 -18.46 -8.00 -8.61
#